data_4d58da8622119398077947a8cf20c64f
#
_entry.id   4d58da8622119398077947a8cf20c64f
#
_cell.length_a   1.000
_cell.length_b   1.000
_cell.length_c   1.000
_cell.angle_alpha   90.00
_cell.angle_beta   90.00
_cell.angle_gamma   90.00
#
_symmetry.space_group_name_H-M   'P 1'
#
loop_
_entity.id
_entity.type
_entity.pdbx_description
1 polymer ?
#
loop_
_entity_poly.entity_id
_entity_poly.type
_entity_poly.pdbx_seq_one_letter_code
_entity_poly.pdbx_strand_id
1 'polypeptide(L)'
;MKITVKEFQLLKSAPNSAYKAIMPEFLNHSNKLEGSTFSEDELVRLALDGKVQGDHSIDDVMETRNSIDVFGYVIDTLGQPTSEGFLIALNEMLFRGTSREAAGWTGHYKELANRIGGSSVQVALPSDIPTAIPELLAAYPDGSSSFEDIADFHVRFEHLHPFQDGNGRIGRFLMFKQCIESGVDLIVIDDENNDPYKAWLELAQTTGDKRFFYDLLHQCQTRFDAKMDALGVTRLIDDLHKSGQKPKRQRLGELQGEMTKASEQLNADAQRSHDHRSDHDTPDEDDR
;
A
#
# COMPACT_ATOMS: atom_id res chain seq x y z
N MET A 1 -3.08 4.89 13.28
CA MET A 1 -4.49 5.20 12.94
C MET A 1 -5.24 3.90 12.65
N LYS A 2 -6.32 3.63 13.37
CA LYS A 2 -7.16 2.43 13.23
C LYS A 2 -8.41 2.74 12.44
N ILE A 3 -8.74 1.85 11.49
CA ILE A 3 -9.97 1.95 10.68
C ILE A 3 -10.61 0.57 10.67
N THR A 4 -11.91 0.50 10.92
CA THR A 4 -12.62 -0.77 10.83
C THR A 4 -12.96 -1.13 9.38
N VAL A 5 -13.19 -2.42 9.13
CA VAL A 5 -13.62 -2.93 7.81
C VAL A 5 -14.81 -2.14 7.25
N LYS A 6 -15.85 -1.94 8.05
CA LYS A 6 -17.08 -1.23 7.64
C LYS A 6 -16.81 0.23 7.31
N GLU A 7 -15.98 0.90 8.08
CA GLU A 7 -15.62 2.30 7.84
C GLU A 7 -14.82 2.44 6.56
N PHE A 8 -13.84 1.57 6.32
CA PHE A 8 -13.03 1.69 5.11
C PHE A 8 -13.83 1.38 3.83
N GLN A 9 -14.70 0.39 3.87
CA GLN A 9 -15.63 0.11 2.76
C GLN A 9 -16.60 1.29 2.51
N LEU A 10 -17.08 1.94 3.58
CA LEU A 10 -17.89 3.16 3.47
C LEU A 10 -17.09 4.31 2.85
N LEU A 11 -15.86 4.53 3.30
CA LEU A 11 -14.97 5.58 2.79
C LEU A 11 -14.65 5.37 1.32
N LYS A 12 -14.47 4.13 0.85
CA LYS A 12 -14.25 3.83 -0.57
C LYS A 12 -15.43 4.28 -1.43
N SER A 13 -16.66 4.10 -0.97
CA SER A 13 -17.87 4.46 -1.71
C SER A 13 -18.19 5.96 -1.70
N ALA A 14 -17.57 6.73 -0.80
CA ALA A 14 -17.82 8.15 -0.64
C ALA A 14 -16.90 9.01 -1.53
N PRO A 15 -17.43 9.96 -2.31
CA PRO A 15 -16.60 10.89 -3.06
C PRO A 15 -15.77 11.76 -2.12
N ASN A 16 -14.52 12.06 -2.50
CA ASN A 16 -13.60 12.91 -1.73
C ASN A 16 -13.41 12.46 -0.26
N SER A 17 -13.28 11.15 -0.05
CA SER A 17 -13.15 10.56 1.27
C SER A 17 -11.69 10.37 1.70
N ALA A 18 -11.45 10.05 2.97
CA ALA A 18 -10.14 9.64 3.49
C ALA A 18 -9.50 8.49 2.67
N TYR A 19 -10.30 7.65 2.01
CA TYR A 19 -9.82 6.65 1.06
C TYR A 19 -8.90 7.26 -0.02
N LYS A 20 -9.25 8.45 -0.54
CA LYS A 20 -8.47 9.13 -1.58
C LYS A 20 -7.16 9.75 -1.08
N ALA A 21 -6.97 9.88 0.22
CA ALA A 21 -5.70 10.25 0.82
C ALA A 21 -4.85 9.01 1.18
N ILE A 22 -5.50 7.98 1.73
CA ILE A 22 -4.81 6.76 2.19
C ILE A 22 -4.31 5.92 1.01
N MET A 23 -5.12 5.77 -0.04
CA MET A 23 -4.78 4.93 -1.20
C MET A 23 -3.53 5.43 -1.94
N PRO A 24 -3.42 6.71 -2.36
CA PRO A 24 -2.23 7.19 -3.04
C PRO A 24 -0.98 7.11 -2.16
N GLU A 25 -1.09 7.42 -0.88
CA GLU A 25 0.01 7.32 0.07
C GLU A 25 0.56 5.90 0.15
N PHE A 26 -0.30 4.92 0.36
CA PHE A 26 0.09 3.52 0.39
C PHE A 26 0.71 3.07 -0.94
N LEU A 27 0.05 3.39 -2.06
CA LEU A 27 0.47 2.92 -3.38
C LEU A 27 1.77 3.58 -3.85
N ASN A 28 1.95 4.88 -3.61
CA ASN A 28 3.18 5.58 -3.96
C ASN A 28 4.38 4.89 -3.32
N HIS A 29 4.37 4.73 -2.01
CA HIS A 29 5.47 4.08 -1.31
C HIS A 29 5.64 2.62 -1.72
N SER A 30 4.55 1.85 -1.77
CA SER A 30 4.62 0.43 -2.13
C SER A 30 5.16 0.20 -3.55
N ASN A 31 4.79 1.03 -4.52
CA ASN A 31 5.30 0.91 -5.89
C ASN A 31 6.75 1.39 -6.01
N LYS A 32 7.13 2.46 -5.31
CA LYS A 32 8.53 2.96 -5.30
C LYS A 32 9.51 1.97 -4.69
N LEU A 33 9.12 1.23 -3.67
CA LEU A 33 9.93 0.14 -3.10
C LEU A 33 10.27 -0.94 -4.15
N GLU A 34 9.47 -1.07 -5.20
CA GLU A 34 9.68 -1.98 -6.33
C GLU A 34 10.23 -1.28 -7.59
N GLY A 35 10.63 -0.02 -7.46
CA GLY A 35 11.30 0.73 -8.53
C GLY A 35 10.39 1.50 -9.48
N SER A 36 9.11 1.71 -9.14
CA SER A 36 8.25 2.60 -9.93
C SER A 36 8.82 4.01 -10.02
N THR A 37 8.72 4.59 -11.20
CA THR A 37 9.21 5.94 -11.50
C THR A 37 8.15 7.03 -11.25
N PHE A 38 6.89 6.64 -10.94
CA PHE A 38 5.82 7.58 -10.66
C PHE A 38 6.11 8.41 -9.39
N SER A 39 5.93 9.71 -9.47
CA SER A 39 5.80 10.56 -8.29
C SER A 39 4.41 10.42 -7.66
N GLU A 40 4.26 10.89 -6.40
CA GLU A 40 2.96 10.88 -5.72
C GLU A 40 1.90 11.65 -6.52
N ASP A 41 2.24 12.84 -7.04
CA ASP A 41 1.35 13.67 -7.84
C ASP A 41 0.90 12.98 -9.14
N GLU A 42 1.81 12.30 -9.84
CA GLU A 42 1.50 11.57 -11.07
C GLU A 42 0.59 10.36 -10.79
N LEU A 43 0.84 9.65 -9.67
CA LEU A 43 -0.02 8.55 -9.23
C LEU A 43 -1.43 9.07 -8.88
N VAL A 44 -1.52 10.19 -8.15
CA VAL A 44 -2.81 10.82 -7.83
C VAL A 44 -3.58 11.19 -9.10
N ARG A 45 -2.91 11.81 -10.10
CA ARG A 45 -3.53 12.15 -11.39
C ARG A 45 -3.97 10.91 -12.17
N LEU A 46 -3.16 9.86 -12.18
CA LEU A 46 -3.55 8.59 -12.78
C LEU A 46 -4.79 8.02 -12.09
N ALA A 47 -4.81 8.03 -10.76
CA ALA A 47 -5.92 7.48 -9.97
C ALA A 47 -7.21 8.27 -10.09
N LEU A 48 -7.15 9.62 -10.13
CA LEU A 48 -8.32 10.49 -10.13
C LEU A 48 -8.80 10.85 -11.53
N ASP A 49 -7.87 11.12 -12.45
CA ASP A 49 -8.17 11.68 -13.78
C ASP A 49 -7.96 10.65 -14.91
N GLY A 50 -7.33 9.50 -14.63
CA GLY A 50 -6.95 8.52 -15.63
C GLY A 50 -5.87 9.01 -16.60
N LYS A 51 -5.07 10.01 -16.20
CA LYS A 51 -4.03 10.63 -17.05
C LYS A 51 -2.65 10.20 -16.60
N VAL A 52 -1.85 9.79 -17.57
CA VAL A 52 -0.41 9.51 -17.39
C VAL A 52 0.35 10.79 -17.73
N GLN A 53 1.30 11.17 -16.88
CA GLN A 53 2.28 12.21 -17.10
C GLN A 53 3.67 11.64 -16.77
N GLY A 54 4.72 12.24 -17.32
CA GLY A 54 6.09 11.78 -17.11
C GLY A 54 6.57 10.77 -18.15
N ASP A 55 7.82 10.35 -18.00
CA ASP A 55 8.48 9.34 -18.86
C ASP A 55 8.56 8.01 -18.10
N HIS A 56 7.57 7.17 -18.33
CA HIS A 56 7.43 5.88 -17.67
C HIS A 56 7.43 4.74 -18.69
N SER A 57 7.96 3.59 -18.33
CA SER A 57 7.82 2.39 -19.15
C SER A 57 6.34 1.96 -19.20
N ILE A 58 5.96 1.26 -20.27
CA ILE A 58 4.59 0.73 -20.40
C ILE A 58 4.26 -0.18 -19.22
N ASP A 59 5.19 -1.03 -18.80
CA ASP A 59 4.98 -1.92 -17.64
C ASP A 59 4.76 -1.13 -16.36
N ASP A 60 5.55 -0.08 -16.09
CA ASP A 60 5.37 0.76 -14.89
C ASP A 60 4.01 1.46 -14.89
N VAL A 61 3.55 1.97 -16.05
CA VAL A 61 2.21 2.54 -16.19
C VAL A 61 1.13 1.50 -15.88
N MET A 62 1.25 0.31 -16.48
CA MET A 62 0.26 -0.76 -16.28
C MET A 62 0.27 -1.26 -14.83
N GLU A 63 1.43 -1.52 -14.25
CA GLU A 63 1.57 -1.98 -12.87
C GLU A 63 1.04 -0.94 -11.87
N THR A 64 1.33 0.35 -12.09
CA THR A 64 0.80 1.45 -11.25
C THR A 64 -0.72 1.55 -11.37
N ARG A 65 -1.27 1.47 -12.60
CA ARG A 65 -2.72 1.46 -12.81
C ARG A 65 -3.38 0.24 -12.16
N ASN A 66 -2.79 -0.92 -12.34
CA ASN A 66 -3.29 -2.16 -11.76
C ASN A 66 -3.22 -2.16 -10.23
N SER A 67 -2.21 -1.53 -9.63
CA SER A 67 -2.11 -1.43 -8.17
C SER A 67 -3.28 -0.66 -7.55
N ILE A 68 -3.85 0.32 -8.28
CA ILE A 68 -5.08 1.03 -7.87
C ILE A 68 -6.28 0.06 -7.84
N ASP A 69 -6.41 -0.80 -8.86
CA ASP A 69 -7.46 -1.80 -8.92
C ASP A 69 -7.29 -2.88 -7.84
N VAL A 70 -6.04 -3.31 -7.60
CA VAL A 70 -5.70 -4.25 -6.53
C VAL A 70 -6.04 -3.66 -5.16
N PHE A 71 -5.69 -2.40 -4.89
CA PHE A 71 -6.07 -1.73 -3.64
C PHE A 71 -7.59 -1.73 -3.47
N GLY A 72 -8.31 -1.36 -4.52
CA GLY A 72 -9.78 -1.39 -4.53
C GLY A 72 -10.35 -2.78 -4.24
N TYR A 73 -9.78 -3.82 -4.81
CA TYR A 73 -10.17 -5.21 -4.61
C TYR A 73 -9.89 -5.68 -3.17
N VAL A 74 -8.74 -5.35 -2.61
CA VAL A 74 -8.41 -5.64 -1.21
C VAL A 74 -9.45 -5.04 -0.26
N ILE A 75 -9.86 -3.78 -0.49
CA ILE A 75 -10.88 -3.12 0.36
C ILE A 75 -12.27 -3.77 0.19
N ASP A 76 -12.65 -4.16 -1.02
CA ASP A 76 -13.94 -4.82 -1.27
C ASP A 76 -14.03 -6.20 -0.62
N THR A 77 -12.90 -6.87 -0.47
CA THR A 77 -12.79 -8.22 0.10
C THR A 77 -12.42 -8.24 1.58
N LEU A 78 -12.31 -7.08 2.25
CA LEU A 78 -12.12 -7.01 3.69
C LEU A 78 -13.21 -7.80 4.44
N GLY A 79 -12.77 -8.60 5.42
CA GLY A 79 -13.64 -9.49 6.18
C GLY A 79 -13.91 -10.85 5.48
N GLN A 80 -13.38 -11.05 4.28
CA GLN A 80 -13.35 -12.37 3.65
C GLN A 80 -12.01 -13.07 3.93
N PRO A 81 -11.99 -14.41 4.04
CA PRO A 81 -10.77 -15.15 4.32
C PRO A 81 -9.67 -14.90 3.30
N THR A 82 -8.45 -14.68 3.81
CA THR A 82 -7.24 -14.66 2.99
C THR A 82 -6.93 -16.10 2.56
N SER A 83 -7.19 -16.40 1.28
CA SER A 83 -7.01 -17.72 0.70
C SER A 83 -5.92 -17.73 -0.37
N GLU A 84 -5.45 -18.92 -0.78
CA GLU A 84 -4.54 -19.04 -1.92
C GLU A 84 -5.12 -18.41 -3.19
N GLY A 85 -6.43 -18.61 -3.45
CA GLY A 85 -7.12 -17.99 -4.57
C GLY A 85 -7.10 -16.44 -4.50
N PHE A 86 -7.17 -15.87 -3.29
CA PHE A 86 -7.02 -14.43 -3.11
C PHE A 86 -5.60 -13.96 -3.46
N LEU A 87 -4.57 -14.66 -2.98
CA LEU A 87 -3.17 -14.34 -3.30
C LEU A 87 -2.89 -14.40 -4.81
N ILE A 88 -3.37 -15.44 -5.47
CA ILE A 88 -3.24 -15.66 -6.91
C ILE A 88 -3.96 -14.54 -7.68
N ALA A 89 -5.17 -14.14 -7.25
CA ALA A 89 -5.91 -13.06 -7.86
C ALA A 89 -5.18 -11.70 -7.74
N LEU A 90 -4.55 -11.42 -6.60
CA LEU A 90 -3.73 -10.20 -6.44
C LEU A 90 -2.57 -10.17 -7.44
N ASN A 91 -1.87 -11.31 -7.62
CA ASN A 91 -0.76 -11.41 -8.55
C ASN A 91 -1.23 -11.24 -10.01
N GLU A 92 -2.30 -11.92 -10.41
CA GLU A 92 -2.88 -11.79 -11.74
C GLU A 92 -3.31 -10.36 -12.04
N MET A 93 -4.04 -9.72 -11.11
CA MET A 93 -4.50 -8.36 -11.26
C MET A 93 -3.34 -7.36 -11.38
N LEU A 94 -2.29 -7.52 -10.55
CA LEU A 94 -1.16 -6.60 -10.48
C LEU A 94 -0.41 -6.52 -11.82
N PHE A 95 -0.29 -7.64 -12.53
CA PHE A 95 0.49 -7.73 -13.76
C PHE A 95 -0.33 -7.79 -15.04
N ARG A 96 -1.63 -7.56 -14.98
CA ARG A 96 -2.49 -7.58 -16.17
C ARG A 96 -2.01 -6.57 -17.23
N GLY A 97 -1.80 -7.05 -18.45
CA GLY A 97 -1.35 -6.24 -19.59
C GLY A 97 0.15 -5.92 -19.59
N THR A 98 0.94 -6.50 -18.69
CA THR A 98 2.39 -6.29 -18.60
C THR A 98 3.19 -7.37 -19.34
N SER A 99 4.49 -7.14 -19.47
CA SER A 99 5.42 -8.15 -20.00
C SER A 99 5.48 -9.41 -19.15
N ARG A 100 5.18 -9.34 -17.82
CA ARG A 100 5.12 -10.50 -16.91
C ARG A 100 3.95 -11.42 -17.25
N GLU A 101 2.77 -10.85 -17.53
CA GLU A 101 1.63 -11.64 -18.03
C GLU A 101 1.95 -12.27 -19.38
N ALA A 102 2.53 -11.51 -20.31
CA ALA A 102 2.93 -12.02 -21.62
C ALA A 102 3.97 -13.15 -21.54
N ALA A 103 4.81 -13.14 -20.51
CA ALA A 103 5.78 -14.20 -20.22
C ALA A 103 5.17 -15.43 -19.52
N GLY A 104 3.90 -15.36 -19.12
CA GLY A 104 3.20 -16.44 -18.41
C GLY A 104 3.61 -16.59 -16.94
N TRP A 105 4.03 -15.51 -16.27
CA TRP A 105 4.54 -15.55 -14.87
C TRP A 105 3.51 -15.13 -13.83
N THR A 106 2.26 -15.02 -14.21
CA THR A 106 1.20 -14.45 -13.35
C THR A 106 0.03 -15.39 -13.18
N GLY A 107 -0.76 -15.20 -12.11
CA GLY A 107 -1.94 -16.03 -11.87
C GLY A 107 -1.64 -17.43 -11.31
N HIS A 108 -0.42 -17.70 -10.91
CA HIS A 108 0.01 -18.95 -10.27
C HIS A 108 1.28 -18.75 -9.46
N TYR A 109 1.61 -19.69 -8.60
CA TYR A 109 2.88 -19.68 -7.87
C TYR A 109 4.06 -19.89 -8.82
N LYS A 110 5.25 -19.46 -8.37
CA LYS A 110 6.48 -19.57 -9.16
C LYS A 110 6.77 -21.02 -9.55
N GLU A 111 7.17 -21.20 -10.77
CA GLU A 111 7.65 -22.49 -11.31
C GLU A 111 9.17 -22.56 -11.39
N LEU A 112 9.82 -21.40 -11.42
CA LEU A 112 11.28 -21.26 -11.47
C LEU A 112 11.80 -20.74 -10.14
N ALA A 113 12.94 -21.28 -9.70
CA ALA A 113 13.65 -20.75 -8.55
C ALA A 113 14.04 -19.29 -8.83
N ASN A 114 13.72 -18.40 -7.89
CA ASN A 114 14.02 -16.97 -7.98
C ASN A 114 14.88 -16.53 -6.80
N ARG A 115 15.27 -15.25 -6.79
CA ARG A 115 16.06 -14.62 -5.74
C ARG A 115 15.53 -13.21 -5.49
N ILE A 116 15.70 -12.75 -4.27
CA ILE A 116 15.47 -11.35 -3.93
C ILE A 116 16.72 -10.56 -4.38
N GLY A 117 16.50 -9.56 -5.23
CA GLY A 117 17.60 -8.72 -5.74
C GLY A 117 18.36 -8.04 -4.60
N GLY A 118 19.69 -8.16 -4.58
CA GLY A 118 20.54 -7.54 -3.57
C GLY A 118 20.53 -8.20 -2.18
N SER A 119 19.81 -9.34 -2.00
CA SER A 119 19.74 -10.07 -0.73
C SER A 119 20.50 -11.40 -0.77
N SER A 120 21.01 -11.84 0.38
CA SER A 120 21.62 -13.15 0.59
C SER A 120 20.60 -14.23 0.99
N VAL A 121 19.35 -13.86 1.20
CA VAL A 121 18.27 -14.78 1.62
C VAL A 121 18.02 -15.84 0.55
N GLN A 122 18.03 -17.09 0.99
CA GLN A 122 17.57 -18.21 0.18
C GLN A 122 16.05 -18.36 0.35
N VAL A 123 15.30 -17.96 -0.65
CA VAL A 123 13.84 -18.11 -0.64
C VAL A 123 13.45 -19.59 -0.85
N ALA A 124 12.22 -19.94 -0.47
CA ALA A 124 11.69 -21.28 -0.64
C ALA A 124 11.74 -21.75 -2.11
N LEU A 125 11.91 -23.05 -2.33
CA LEU A 125 11.86 -23.64 -3.66
C LEU A 125 10.42 -23.66 -4.20
N PRO A 126 10.22 -23.68 -5.52
CA PRO A 126 8.86 -23.81 -6.10
C PRO A 126 8.09 -25.01 -5.58
N SER A 127 8.77 -26.15 -5.34
CA SER A 127 8.17 -27.37 -4.77
C SER A 127 7.59 -27.21 -3.37
N ASP A 128 8.07 -26.26 -2.61
CA ASP A 128 7.71 -26.06 -1.21
C ASP A 128 6.45 -25.17 -1.06
N ILE A 129 6.20 -24.29 -2.03
CA ILE A 129 5.16 -23.27 -1.98
C ILE A 129 3.76 -23.85 -1.78
N PRO A 130 3.33 -24.93 -2.51
CA PRO A 130 1.99 -25.49 -2.36
C PRO A 130 1.66 -26.03 -0.95
N THR A 131 2.69 -26.31 -0.15
CA THR A 131 2.51 -26.73 1.25
C THR A 131 2.70 -25.55 2.19
N ALA A 132 3.72 -24.73 1.97
CA ALA A 132 4.12 -23.68 2.89
C ALA A 132 3.11 -22.51 2.94
N ILE A 133 2.44 -22.17 1.83
CA ILE A 133 1.45 -21.08 1.85
C ILE A 133 0.19 -21.45 2.64
N PRO A 134 -0.46 -22.61 2.44
CA PRO A 134 -1.56 -23.03 3.31
C PRO A 134 -1.18 -23.06 4.80
N GLU A 135 0.02 -23.53 5.14
CA GLU A 135 0.52 -23.53 6.52
C GLU A 135 0.71 -22.12 7.07
N LEU A 136 1.24 -21.20 6.26
CA LEU A 136 1.37 -19.78 6.64
C LEU A 136 0.01 -19.15 6.91
N LEU A 137 -0.96 -19.33 6.01
CA LEU A 137 -2.31 -18.79 6.17
C LEU A 137 -3.03 -19.37 7.40
N ALA A 138 -2.86 -20.66 7.67
CA ALA A 138 -3.45 -21.30 8.84
C ALA A 138 -2.81 -20.82 10.17
N ALA A 139 -1.54 -20.44 10.16
CA ALA A 139 -0.83 -19.96 11.35
C ALA A 139 -1.26 -18.54 11.77
N TYR A 140 -1.80 -17.74 10.87
CA TYR A 140 -2.21 -16.36 11.11
C TYR A 140 -3.65 -16.12 10.63
N PRO A 141 -4.64 -16.55 11.39
CA PRO A 141 -6.04 -16.42 11.00
C PRO A 141 -6.47 -14.94 10.94
N ASP A 142 -7.29 -14.62 9.93
CA ASP A 142 -7.77 -13.25 9.70
C ASP A 142 -8.54 -12.69 10.92
N GLY A 143 -8.35 -11.41 11.16
CA GLY A 143 -9.12 -10.64 12.15
C GLY A 143 -8.73 -10.84 13.62
N SER A 144 -7.64 -11.55 13.92
CA SER A 144 -7.18 -11.82 15.29
C SER A 144 -5.68 -11.61 15.50
N SER A 145 -4.96 -11.06 14.52
CA SER A 145 -3.51 -10.89 14.57
C SER A 145 -3.10 -9.69 15.41
N SER A 146 -2.07 -9.86 16.24
CA SER A 146 -1.36 -8.74 16.88
C SER A 146 -0.47 -8.01 15.86
N PHE A 147 0.13 -6.89 16.27
CA PHE A 147 1.15 -6.22 15.45
C PHE A 147 2.32 -7.16 15.12
N GLU A 148 2.78 -7.91 16.12
CA GLU A 148 3.88 -8.87 15.96
C GLU A 148 3.50 -10.01 15.03
N ASP A 149 2.27 -10.52 15.09
CA ASP A 149 1.78 -11.55 14.17
C ASP A 149 1.76 -11.05 12.73
N ILE A 150 1.30 -9.81 12.50
CA ILE A 150 1.27 -9.18 11.17
C ILE A 150 2.70 -9.01 10.63
N ALA A 151 3.61 -8.53 11.45
CA ALA A 151 5.02 -8.39 11.09
C ALA A 151 5.68 -9.75 10.80
N ASP A 152 5.39 -10.76 11.61
CA ASP A 152 5.88 -12.14 11.43
C ASP A 152 5.34 -12.77 10.17
N PHE A 153 4.05 -12.62 9.91
CA PHE A 153 3.44 -13.07 8.65
C PHE A 153 4.17 -12.47 7.45
N HIS A 154 4.42 -11.15 7.49
CA HIS A 154 5.11 -10.47 6.41
C HIS A 154 6.54 -11.00 6.21
N VAL A 155 7.33 -11.16 7.28
CA VAL A 155 8.68 -11.75 7.23
C VAL A 155 8.66 -13.13 6.59
N ARG A 156 7.71 -14.00 6.99
CA ARG A 156 7.58 -15.36 6.46
C ARG A 156 7.08 -15.39 5.02
N PHE A 157 6.12 -14.53 4.66
CA PHE A 157 5.62 -14.40 3.29
C PHE A 157 6.73 -13.99 2.33
N GLU A 158 7.52 -12.96 2.69
CA GLU A 158 8.66 -12.51 1.90
C GLU A 158 9.78 -13.56 1.81
N HIS A 159 9.95 -14.39 2.84
CA HIS A 159 10.89 -15.52 2.80
C HIS A 159 10.42 -16.64 1.87
N LEU A 160 9.12 -16.96 1.86
CA LEU A 160 8.55 -17.93 0.93
C LEU A 160 8.64 -17.45 -0.52
N HIS A 161 8.42 -16.17 -0.74
CA HIS A 161 8.52 -15.51 -2.05
C HIS A 161 7.74 -16.28 -3.13
N PRO A 162 6.40 -16.46 -2.93
CA PRO A 162 5.64 -17.49 -3.63
C PRO A 162 5.45 -17.25 -5.13
N PHE A 163 5.58 -16.03 -5.61
CA PHE A 163 5.38 -15.66 -7.01
C PHE A 163 6.70 -15.43 -7.74
N GLN A 164 6.67 -15.50 -9.06
CA GLN A 164 7.85 -15.19 -9.88
C GLN A 164 8.26 -13.71 -9.75
N ASP A 165 7.27 -12.81 -9.59
CA ASP A 165 7.43 -11.38 -9.36
C ASP A 165 6.26 -10.83 -8.50
N GLY A 166 6.43 -9.63 -7.91
CA GLY A 166 5.39 -8.89 -7.18
C GLY A 166 5.19 -9.29 -5.73
N ASN A 167 6.06 -10.13 -5.16
CA ASN A 167 5.91 -10.60 -3.78
C ASN A 167 5.87 -9.44 -2.78
N GLY A 168 6.79 -8.47 -2.88
CA GLY A 168 6.84 -7.32 -1.99
C GLY A 168 5.55 -6.51 -1.99
N ARG A 169 4.99 -6.20 -3.17
CA ARG A 169 3.70 -5.48 -3.25
C ARG A 169 2.56 -6.29 -2.65
N ILE A 170 2.47 -7.57 -2.97
CA ILE A 170 1.43 -8.46 -2.43
C ILE A 170 1.59 -8.59 -0.91
N GLY A 171 2.79 -8.81 -0.41
CA GLY A 171 3.08 -8.86 1.03
C GLY A 171 2.63 -7.61 1.78
N ARG A 172 2.85 -6.42 1.20
CA ARG A 172 2.40 -5.15 1.78
C ARG A 172 0.88 -4.98 1.70
N PHE A 173 0.21 -5.42 0.63
CA PHE A 173 -1.27 -5.47 0.58
C PHE A 173 -1.86 -6.39 1.65
N LEU A 174 -1.24 -7.55 1.88
CA LEU A 174 -1.67 -8.48 2.92
C LEU A 174 -1.49 -7.87 4.32
N MET A 175 -0.35 -7.25 4.59
CA MET A 175 -0.08 -6.54 5.84
C MET A 175 -1.11 -5.43 6.08
N PHE A 176 -1.43 -4.64 5.05
CA PHE A 176 -2.43 -3.59 5.12
C PHE A 176 -3.84 -4.16 5.42
N LYS A 177 -4.24 -5.25 4.74
CA LYS A 177 -5.49 -5.98 4.99
C LYS A 177 -5.56 -6.46 6.43
N GLN A 178 -4.52 -7.14 6.93
CA GLN A 178 -4.45 -7.68 8.28
C GLN A 178 -4.55 -6.59 9.35
N CYS A 179 -3.91 -5.42 9.16
CA CYS A 179 -4.05 -4.29 10.06
C CYS A 179 -5.51 -3.86 10.23
N ILE A 180 -6.25 -3.71 9.14
CA ILE A 180 -7.66 -3.28 9.18
C ILE A 180 -8.53 -4.35 9.87
N GLU A 181 -8.37 -5.61 9.49
CA GLU A 181 -9.20 -6.70 9.98
C GLU A 181 -8.96 -7.00 11.47
N SER A 182 -7.72 -6.82 11.93
CA SER A 182 -7.34 -7.06 13.33
C SER A 182 -7.42 -5.80 14.21
N GLY A 183 -7.80 -4.65 13.65
CA GLY A 183 -7.87 -3.39 14.40
C GLY A 183 -6.51 -2.90 14.90
N VAL A 184 -5.44 -3.24 14.17
CA VAL A 184 -4.10 -2.71 14.37
C VAL A 184 -3.93 -1.41 13.60
N ASP A 185 -3.09 -0.50 14.09
CA ASP A 185 -2.77 0.72 13.37
C ASP A 185 -2.13 0.40 12.01
N LEU A 186 -2.52 1.16 10.97
CA LEU A 186 -2.04 0.90 9.61
C LEU A 186 -0.50 0.99 9.53
N ILE A 187 0.09 0.02 8.88
CA ILE A 187 1.53 -0.01 8.58
C ILE A 187 1.70 0.33 7.09
N VAL A 188 2.32 1.46 6.82
CA VAL A 188 2.71 1.88 5.46
C VAL A 188 4.20 2.12 5.46
N ILE A 189 4.94 1.25 4.80
CA ILE A 189 6.41 1.35 4.69
C ILE A 189 6.71 2.44 3.68
N ASP A 190 7.28 3.54 4.14
CA ASP A 190 7.67 4.64 3.27
C ASP A 190 8.95 4.32 2.48
N ASP A 191 9.08 4.87 1.28
CA ASP A 191 10.20 4.61 0.37
C ASP A 191 11.54 5.19 0.85
N GLU A 192 11.53 6.16 1.76
CA GLU A 192 12.73 6.66 2.43
C GLU A 192 13.38 5.57 3.32
N ASN A 193 12.57 4.62 3.80
CA ASN A 193 13.02 3.47 4.58
C ASN A 193 13.35 2.23 3.74
N ASN A 194 13.51 2.34 2.41
CA ASN A 194 13.76 1.18 1.53
C ASN A 194 14.98 0.36 1.97
N ASP A 195 16.13 1.00 2.19
CA ASP A 195 17.36 0.29 2.58
C ASP A 195 17.26 -0.31 4.00
N PRO A 196 16.83 0.42 5.04
CA PRO A 196 16.55 -0.16 6.35
C PRO A 196 15.52 -1.29 6.30
N TYR A 197 14.43 -1.16 5.53
CA TYR A 197 13.41 -2.19 5.37
C TYR A 197 14.01 -3.49 4.84
N LYS A 198 14.77 -3.43 3.75
CA LYS A 198 15.41 -4.60 3.17
C LYS A 198 16.42 -5.23 4.13
N ALA A 199 17.25 -4.40 4.78
CA ALA A 199 18.28 -4.88 5.70
C ALA A 199 17.68 -5.57 6.95
N TRP A 200 16.66 -4.99 7.58
CA TRP A 200 16.05 -5.56 8.78
C TRP A 200 15.14 -6.75 8.45
N LEU A 201 14.50 -6.76 7.27
CA LEU A 201 13.77 -7.93 6.78
C LEU A 201 14.74 -9.11 6.56
N GLU A 202 15.87 -8.89 5.89
CA GLU A 202 16.91 -9.90 5.69
C GLU A 202 17.46 -10.41 7.02
N LEU A 203 17.75 -9.53 7.98
CA LEU A 203 18.19 -9.91 9.31
C LEU A 203 17.16 -10.80 10.02
N ALA A 204 15.89 -10.42 9.98
CA ALA A 204 14.79 -11.19 10.56
C ALA A 204 14.67 -12.59 9.92
N GLN A 205 14.82 -12.69 8.60
CA GLN A 205 14.72 -13.95 7.86
C GLN A 205 15.92 -14.88 8.09
N THR A 206 17.12 -14.33 8.27
CA THR A 206 18.36 -15.13 8.37
C THR A 206 18.71 -15.51 9.80
N THR A 207 18.42 -14.66 10.76
CA THR A 207 18.83 -14.85 12.17
C THR A 207 17.64 -15.11 13.11
N GLY A 208 16.41 -14.80 12.69
CA GLY A 208 15.23 -14.80 13.54
C GLY A 208 15.11 -13.57 14.45
N ASP A 209 16.08 -12.64 14.41
CA ASP A 209 16.03 -11.40 15.20
C ASP A 209 15.15 -10.35 14.49
N LYS A 210 13.95 -10.14 15.02
CA LYS A 210 12.93 -9.25 14.42
C LYS A 210 12.85 -7.88 15.08
N ARG A 211 13.63 -7.61 16.14
CA ARG A 211 13.51 -6.39 16.95
C ARG A 211 13.63 -5.12 16.10
N PHE A 212 14.64 -5.04 15.26
CA PHE A 212 14.87 -3.87 14.41
C PHE A 212 13.78 -3.73 13.32
N PHE A 213 13.25 -4.86 12.84
CA PHE A 213 12.14 -4.86 11.89
C PHE A 213 10.86 -4.35 12.54
N TYR A 214 10.55 -4.77 13.76
CA TYR A 214 9.39 -4.26 14.53
C TYR A 214 9.53 -2.76 14.83
N ASP A 215 10.71 -2.31 15.26
CA ASP A 215 10.98 -0.89 15.51
C ASP A 215 10.79 -0.05 14.25
N LEU A 216 11.24 -0.54 13.10
CA LEU A 216 11.01 0.10 11.81
C LEU A 216 9.51 0.22 11.47
N LEU A 217 8.76 -0.87 11.61
CA LEU A 217 7.33 -0.86 11.31
C LEU A 217 6.55 0.09 12.24
N HIS A 218 6.93 0.19 13.52
CA HIS A 218 6.36 1.19 14.43
C HIS A 218 6.70 2.63 14.02
N GLN A 219 7.90 2.87 13.54
CA GLN A 219 8.26 4.19 12.99
C GLN A 219 7.44 4.51 11.74
N CYS A 220 7.23 3.53 10.85
CA CYS A 220 6.37 3.69 9.68
C CYS A 220 4.91 4.00 10.07
N GLN A 221 4.34 3.31 11.07
CA GLN A 221 3.03 3.64 11.63
C GLN A 221 2.97 5.10 12.12
N THR A 222 3.96 5.52 12.90
CA THR A 222 4.03 6.87 13.46
C THR A 222 4.08 7.94 12.36
N ARG A 223 4.88 7.73 11.33
CA ARG A 223 4.99 8.66 10.19
C ARG A 223 3.70 8.74 9.38
N PHE A 224 3.13 7.59 9.08
CA PHE A 224 1.86 7.52 8.37
C PHE A 224 0.76 8.25 9.15
N ASP A 225 0.66 8.01 10.45
CA ASP A 225 -0.32 8.66 11.32
C ASP A 225 -0.12 10.18 11.35
N ALA A 226 1.12 10.65 11.45
CA ALA A 226 1.44 12.09 11.43
C ALA A 226 1.05 12.73 10.08
N LYS A 227 1.27 12.05 8.95
CA LYS A 227 0.85 12.55 7.63
C LYS A 227 -0.67 12.60 7.53
N MET A 228 -1.37 11.55 7.96
CA MET A 228 -2.83 11.49 7.95
C MET A 228 -3.46 12.53 8.90
N ASP A 229 -2.82 12.82 10.03
CA ASP A 229 -3.26 13.86 10.96
C ASP A 229 -3.09 15.27 10.34
N ALA A 230 -1.95 15.54 9.72
CA ALA A 230 -1.70 16.78 8.99
C ALA A 230 -2.71 17.02 7.86
N LEU A 231 -3.20 15.95 7.22
CA LEU A 231 -4.25 15.99 6.20
C LEU A 231 -5.67 16.06 6.78
N GLY A 232 -5.82 16.04 8.10
CA GLY A 232 -7.12 16.03 8.79
C GLY A 232 -7.90 14.69 8.68
N VAL A 233 -7.28 13.66 8.12
CA VAL A 233 -7.88 12.32 7.91
C VAL A 233 -8.17 11.64 9.25
N THR A 234 -7.25 11.71 10.21
CA THR A 234 -7.40 11.12 11.54
C THR A 234 -8.65 11.64 12.23
N ARG A 235 -8.88 12.97 12.17
CA ARG A 235 -10.08 13.59 12.76
C ARG A 235 -11.37 13.08 12.12
N LEU A 236 -11.39 12.91 10.80
CA LEU A 236 -12.56 12.38 10.08
C LEU A 236 -12.90 10.96 10.52
N ILE A 237 -11.88 10.13 10.74
CA ILE A 237 -12.05 8.75 11.19
C ILE A 237 -12.51 8.71 12.66
N ASP A 238 -11.94 9.55 13.52
CA ASP A 238 -12.39 9.69 14.91
C ASP A 238 -13.86 10.11 15.00
N ASP A 239 -14.30 11.01 14.14
CA ASP A 239 -15.69 11.44 14.09
C ASP A 239 -16.63 10.34 13.58
N LEU A 240 -16.17 9.49 12.67
CA LEU A 240 -16.88 8.27 12.28
C LEU A 240 -17.00 7.28 13.45
N HIS A 241 -15.92 7.03 14.19
CA HIS A 241 -15.93 6.19 15.39
C HIS A 241 -16.93 6.68 16.44
N LYS A 242 -16.93 7.99 16.75
CA LYS A 242 -17.81 8.61 17.73
C LYS A 242 -19.28 8.58 17.30
N SER A 243 -19.53 8.61 15.98
CA SER A 243 -20.88 8.66 15.45
C SER A 243 -21.67 7.36 15.64
N GLY A 244 -21.00 6.19 15.81
CA GLY A 244 -21.53 4.87 16.23
C GLY A 244 -22.88 4.40 15.68
N GLN A 245 -23.57 5.28 14.94
CA GLN A 245 -24.88 5.07 14.34
C GLN A 245 -24.73 5.12 12.81
N LYS A 246 -25.51 4.31 12.09
CA LYS A 246 -25.69 4.43 10.63
C LYS A 246 -25.86 5.91 10.29
N PRO A 247 -25.01 6.53 9.47
CA PRO A 247 -25.17 7.93 9.13
C PRO A 247 -26.54 8.12 8.48
N LYS A 248 -27.39 8.92 9.08
CA LYS A 248 -28.61 9.39 8.40
C LYS A 248 -28.12 10.10 7.13
N ARG A 249 -28.83 9.91 6.02
CA ARG A 249 -28.50 10.44 4.69
C ARG A 249 -28.09 11.93 4.70
N GLN A 250 -28.62 12.69 5.66
CA GLN A 250 -28.33 14.11 5.86
C GLN A 250 -26.93 14.35 6.45
N ARG A 251 -26.44 13.49 7.35
CA ARG A 251 -25.13 13.58 7.98
C ARG A 251 -24.00 13.13 7.05
N LEU A 252 -24.29 12.18 6.14
CA LEU A 252 -23.39 11.82 5.07
C LEU A 252 -23.13 12.99 4.12
N GLY A 253 -24.14 13.80 3.82
CA GLY A 253 -24.04 15.02 3.01
C GLY A 253 -23.21 16.12 3.71
N GLU A 254 -23.35 16.26 5.04
CA GLU A 254 -22.55 17.22 5.83
C GLU A 254 -21.07 16.81 5.89
N LEU A 255 -20.79 15.53 6.16
CA LEU A 255 -19.44 14.96 6.13
C LEU A 255 -18.82 15.06 4.73
N GLN A 256 -19.59 14.77 3.68
CA GLN A 256 -19.16 14.96 2.31
C GLN A 256 -18.82 16.42 2.00
N GLY A 257 -19.59 17.37 2.50
CA GLY A 257 -19.34 18.82 2.35
C GLY A 257 -18.09 19.29 3.07
N GLU A 258 -17.82 18.79 4.27
CA GLU A 258 -16.59 19.09 5.02
C GLU A 258 -15.35 18.49 4.34
N MET A 259 -15.46 17.27 3.85
CA MET A 259 -14.37 16.59 3.12
C MET A 259 -14.06 17.25 1.78
N THR A 260 -15.08 17.72 1.06
CA THR A 260 -14.89 18.50 -0.18
C THR A 260 -14.12 19.78 0.11
N LYS A 261 -14.48 20.50 1.18
CA LYS A 261 -13.77 21.72 1.58
C LYS A 261 -12.32 21.46 1.99
N ALA A 262 -12.07 20.37 2.74
CA ALA A 262 -10.71 19.98 3.13
C ALA A 262 -9.87 19.60 1.90
N SER A 263 -10.44 18.87 0.94
CA SER A 263 -9.78 18.51 -0.32
C SER A 263 -9.51 19.73 -1.22
N GLU A 264 -10.45 20.68 -1.29
CA GLU A 264 -10.25 21.92 -2.03
C GLU A 264 -9.16 22.79 -1.39
N GLN A 265 -9.08 22.81 -0.06
CA GLN A 265 -8.04 23.52 0.69
C GLN A 265 -6.66 22.89 0.42
N LEU A 266 -6.55 21.56 0.44
CA LEU A 266 -5.32 20.84 0.13
C LEU A 266 -4.83 21.07 -1.31
N ASN A 267 -5.76 21.04 -2.27
CA ASN A 267 -5.42 21.36 -3.65
C ASN A 267 -4.98 22.82 -3.83
N ALA A 268 -5.58 23.76 -3.09
CA ALA A 268 -5.19 25.15 -3.11
C ALA A 268 -3.81 25.38 -2.47
N ASP A 269 -3.50 24.65 -1.39
CA ASP A 269 -2.22 24.76 -0.71
C ASP A 269 -1.10 24.06 -1.50
N ALA A 270 -1.40 22.94 -2.17
CA ALA A 270 -0.49 22.28 -3.11
C ALA A 270 -0.17 23.18 -4.32
N GLN A 271 -1.19 23.86 -4.86
CA GLN A 271 -1.02 24.81 -5.97
C GLN A 271 -0.18 26.01 -5.58
N ARG A 272 -0.38 26.57 -4.38
CA ARG A 272 0.46 27.68 -3.84
C ARG A 272 1.91 27.27 -3.63
N SER A 273 2.14 26.03 -3.19
CA SER A 273 3.49 25.48 -3.03
C SER A 273 4.20 25.28 -4.37
N HIS A 274 3.45 25.01 -5.42
CA HIS A 274 3.96 24.87 -6.78
C HIS A 274 4.31 26.24 -7.40
N ASP A 275 3.43 27.24 -7.19
CA ASP A 275 3.64 28.60 -7.70
C ASP A 275 4.85 29.29 -7.02
N HIS A 276 5.07 29.03 -5.71
CA HIS A 276 6.26 29.53 -5.01
C HIS A 276 7.58 28.88 -5.44
N ARG A 277 7.56 27.68 -6.01
CA ARG A 277 8.76 27.05 -6.59
C ARG A 277 9.09 27.54 -7.99
N SER A 278 8.08 27.91 -8.77
CA SER A 278 8.30 28.45 -10.14
C SER A 278 8.84 29.89 -10.16
N ASP A 279 8.66 30.65 -9.09
CA ASP A 279 9.18 32.04 -8.99
C ASP A 279 10.67 32.11 -8.57
N HIS A 280 11.30 30.97 -8.21
CA HIS A 280 12.72 30.94 -7.83
C HIS A 280 13.67 30.39 -8.91
N ASP A 281 13.15 29.93 -10.06
CA ASP A 281 13.94 29.43 -11.19
C ASP A 281 13.93 30.40 -12.41
N THR A 282 14.13 31.68 -12.20
CA THR A 282 14.57 32.55 -13.28
C THR A 282 16.08 32.67 -13.23
N PRO A 283 16.84 32.24 -14.27
CA PRO A 283 18.27 32.51 -14.35
C PRO A 283 18.46 34.01 -14.52
N ASP A 284 19.30 34.61 -13.69
CA ASP A 284 19.88 35.94 -13.93
C ASP A 284 20.63 35.92 -15.28
N GLU A 285 20.01 36.42 -16.32
CA GLU A 285 20.71 36.91 -17.50
C GLU A 285 21.24 38.34 -17.14
N ASP A 286 22.47 38.39 -16.64
CA ASP A 286 23.40 39.52 -16.86
C ASP A 286 24.78 39.11 -16.33
N ASP A 287 25.71 38.77 -17.21
CA ASP A 287 26.97 39.51 -17.36
C ASP A 287 27.78 39.02 -18.58
N ARG A 288 28.17 40.01 -19.30
CA ARG A 288 29.00 40.15 -20.52
C ARG A 288 30.33 39.41 -20.52
#